data_0e7f4b4bcdef8b32611391f0a1e70300
#
_entry.id   0e7f4b4bcdef8b32611391f0a1e70300
#
_cell.length_a   1.000
_cell.length_b   1.000
_cell.length_c   1.000
_cell.angle_alpha   90.00
_cell.angle_beta   90.00
_cell.angle_gamma   90.00
#
_symmetry.space_group_name_H-M   'P 1'
#
loop_
_entity.id
_entity.type
_entity.pdbx_description
1 polymer ?
#
loop_
_entity_poly.entity_id
_entity_poly.type
_entity_poly.pdbx_seq_one_letter_code
_entity_poly.pdbx_strand_id
1 'polypeptide(L)'
;AYIGMGDGDNSTFVETLKKYTSVAYIHGDDLSDIVNRIKPYDLVIIGHHRSTQTPWKAADFTDQEKVWIYEIARQKKVILDAFVKPYALLDLQSIDNIESIIVSYLNDPISQEKSAELIFGALASKGSLPVMAHEKLPENRGFLTNSLSRLGYSVPERVGMNSKTLKKVDSVMKLAISSGATPGGQILIARQGKVIYNKNFGKFSYGADSEPVRSNNLYDLASLTKITATLPNIMQLVEKKEITFNSTLGEMLPELKGSNKEDLKLLAVLSHYARLKPWIPFYISTLDEGTKKPLDTYYKDAPTKNFDTQVADHLYIRNDYKDSIIDQIKESELLSKLQYRYSDLPFILLQRYLENYYHRPLDKIAQDNFYKSLGMNYTTFNPLDKFGKGEIVPTEVDDYFRYQTIQGYVHDMGAAMLGGVGGHAGLFSTSNDLAKMMQMYLQKGYYGGKRYFSSETLDKFNTCYYCDQDNRRGVGFDKPQLGESGPTCGCVSMMSFGHSGFTGTYAWVDPTDSLVYIFLSNRTYPTMLNRKLISEGTRTVIQEIIYESIER
;
A
#
# COMPACT_ATOMS: atom_id res chain seq x y z
N ALA A 1 15.45 -8.22 12.38
CA ALA A 1 15.32 -9.68 12.34
C ALA A 1 14.44 -10.17 13.50
N TYR A 2 13.91 -11.37 13.39
CA TYR A 2 13.21 -12.08 14.45
C TYR A 2 13.87 -13.44 14.70
N ILE A 3 14.02 -13.79 15.97
CA ILE A 3 14.50 -15.09 16.44
C ILE A 3 13.47 -15.68 17.39
N GLY A 4 12.93 -16.86 17.05
CA GLY A 4 12.04 -17.63 17.92
C GLY A 4 12.83 -18.59 18.78
N MET A 5 12.59 -18.57 20.09
CA MET A 5 13.14 -19.49 21.07
C MET A 5 12.01 -20.21 21.81
N GLY A 6 12.31 -21.35 22.38
CA GLY A 6 11.32 -22.18 23.06
C GLY A 6 10.67 -23.22 22.16
N ASP A 7 9.69 -23.92 22.71
CA ASP A 7 8.98 -25.04 22.08
C ASP A 7 7.53 -24.73 21.69
N GLY A 8 7.10 -23.48 21.88
CA GLY A 8 5.76 -23.02 21.56
C GLY A 8 5.63 -22.53 20.13
N ASP A 9 4.40 -22.60 19.57
CA ASP A 9 4.11 -21.99 18.28
C ASP A 9 4.27 -20.47 18.34
N ASN A 10 4.88 -19.87 17.30
CA ASN A 10 5.11 -18.44 17.15
C ASN A 10 4.57 -17.88 15.81
N SER A 11 3.79 -18.66 15.09
CA SER A 11 3.32 -18.35 13.74
C SER A 11 2.51 -17.06 13.69
N THR A 12 1.57 -16.86 14.60
CA THR A 12 0.74 -15.64 14.68
C THR A 12 1.59 -14.39 14.96
N PHE A 13 2.62 -14.53 15.80
CA PHE A 13 3.53 -13.43 16.10
C PHE A 13 4.29 -13.00 14.84
N VAL A 14 4.92 -13.95 14.15
CA VAL A 14 5.67 -13.70 12.92
C VAL A 14 4.78 -13.09 11.83
N GLU A 15 3.60 -13.65 11.62
CA GLU A 15 2.63 -13.12 10.65
C GLU A 15 2.19 -11.70 11.00
N THR A 16 2.00 -11.39 12.29
CA THR A 16 1.62 -10.05 12.71
C THR A 16 2.78 -9.06 12.57
N LEU A 17 4.00 -9.42 12.93
CA LEU A 17 5.18 -8.59 12.68
C LEU A 17 5.30 -8.21 11.20
N LYS A 18 5.07 -9.17 10.29
CA LYS A 18 5.10 -8.97 8.83
C LYS A 18 4.05 -7.98 8.31
N LYS A 19 2.96 -7.76 9.03
CA LYS A 19 1.97 -6.72 8.67
C LYS A 19 2.55 -5.31 8.80
N TYR A 20 3.59 -5.11 9.62
CA TYR A 20 4.20 -3.81 9.89
C TYR A 20 5.52 -3.58 9.17
N THR A 21 6.33 -4.62 9.01
CA THR A 21 7.66 -4.52 8.40
C THR A 21 8.07 -5.82 7.71
N SER A 22 9.09 -5.75 6.87
CA SER A 22 9.77 -6.96 6.39
C SER A 22 10.53 -7.60 7.55
N VAL A 23 10.27 -8.88 7.79
CA VAL A 23 10.85 -9.64 8.90
C VAL A 23 11.64 -10.81 8.35
N ALA A 24 12.94 -10.82 8.60
CA ALA A 24 13.76 -12.01 8.42
C ALA A 24 13.61 -12.91 9.65
N TYR A 25 12.98 -14.06 9.47
CA TYR A 25 12.93 -15.08 10.51
C TYR A 25 14.23 -15.90 10.46
N ILE A 26 15.02 -15.77 11.50
CA ILE A 26 16.32 -16.45 11.65
C ILE A 26 16.16 -17.55 12.70
N HIS A 27 16.44 -18.77 12.31
CA HIS A 27 16.40 -19.95 13.15
C HIS A 27 17.66 -20.79 12.85
N GLY A 28 18.10 -21.57 13.80
CA GLY A 28 19.28 -22.43 13.68
C GLY A 28 19.66 -22.98 15.05
N ASP A 29 20.56 -23.95 15.05
CA ASP A 29 21.04 -24.64 16.24
C ASP A 29 22.45 -24.18 16.67
N ASP A 30 23.07 -23.29 15.89
CA ASP A 30 24.40 -22.73 16.15
C ASP A 30 24.35 -21.20 16.30
N LEU A 31 24.86 -20.73 17.44
CA LEU A 31 24.93 -19.30 17.76
C LEU A 31 25.80 -18.52 16.76
N SER A 32 26.91 -19.10 16.30
CA SER A 32 27.83 -18.42 15.39
C SER A 32 27.16 -18.15 14.04
N ASP A 33 26.36 -19.11 13.52
CA ASP A 33 25.55 -18.93 12.32
C ASP A 33 24.51 -17.83 12.52
N ILE A 34 23.74 -17.88 13.61
CA ILE A 34 22.73 -16.87 13.94
C ILE A 34 23.36 -15.48 14.02
N VAL A 35 24.47 -15.32 14.73
CA VAL A 35 25.19 -14.05 14.87
C VAL A 35 25.65 -13.53 13.49
N ASN A 36 26.13 -14.40 12.62
CA ASN A 36 26.51 -14.00 11.26
C ASN A 36 25.29 -13.51 10.44
N ARG A 37 24.15 -14.19 10.55
CA ARG A 37 22.94 -13.87 9.79
C ARG A 37 22.22 -12.62 10.28
N ILE A 38 22.37 -12.23 11.55
CA ILE A 38 21.81 -10.99 12.09
C ILE A 38 22.64 -9.75 11.78
N LYS A 39 23.87 -9.87 11.26
CA LYS A 39 24.77 -8.73 10.99
C LYS A 39 24.12 -7.59 10.20
N PRO A 40 23.31 -7.85 9.14
CA PRO A 40 22.70 -6.80 8.34
C PRO A 40 21.57 -6.02 9.05
N TYR A 41 21.14 -6.46 10.25
CA TYR A 41 19.98 -5.89 10.93
C TYR A 41 20.42 -5.04 12.13
N ASP A 42 19.78 -3.87 12.32
CA ASP A 42 20.04 -2.98 13.45
C ASP A 42 19.29 -3.41 14.72
N LEU A 43 18.14 -4.07 14.55
CA LEU A 43 17.25 -4.50 15.62
C LEU A 43 16.93 -5.99 15.47
N VAL A 44 17.00 -6.70 16.59
CA VAL A 44 16.58 -8.11 16.70
C VAL A 44 15.43 -8.21 17.70
N ILE A 45 14.33 -8.81 17.30
CA ILE A 45 13.25 -9.21 18.20
C ILE A 45 13.49 -10.67 18.55
N ILE A 46 13.59 -10.98 19.83
CA ILE A 46 13.66 -12.35 20.34
C ILE A 46 12.33 -12.67 21.01
N GLY A 47 11.59 -13.64 20.46
CA GLY A 47 10.36 -14.15 21.07
C GLY A 47 10.63 -15.47 21.81
N HIS A 48 10.44 -15.49 23.13
CA HIS A 48 10.55 -16.70 23.91
C HIS A 48 9.16 -17.31 24.09
N HIS A 49 8.87 -18.37 23.34
CA HIS A 49 7.57 -19.01 23.25
C HIS A 49 7.59 -20.37 23.94
N ARG A 50 6.79 -20.54 25.00
CA ARG A 50 6.63 -21.85 25.64
C ARG A 50 5.21 -22.38 25.43
N SER A 51 5.13 -23.70 25.23
CA SER A 51 3.84 -24.38 25.10
C SER A 51 3.04 -24.22 26.39
N THR A 52 1.78 -23.82 26.26
CA THR A 52 0.82 -23.70 27.39
C THR A 52 -0.01 -24.97 27.61
N GLN A 53 0.28 -26.05 26.87
CA GLN A 53 -0.52 -27.30 26.91
C GLN A 53 -0.49 -27.99 28.27
N THR A 54 0.54 -27.79 29.09
CA THR A 54 0.65 -28.34 30.42
C THR A 54 1.10 -27.28 31.42
N PRO A 55 0.30 -26.99 32.46
CA PRO A 55 0.65 -25.97 33.47
C PRO A 55 1.85 -26.37 34.35
N TRP A 56 2.27 -27.63 34.30
CA TRP A 56 3.39 -28.17 35.07
C TRP A 56 4.73 -28.16 34.33
N LYS A 57 4.73 -27.83 33.01
CA LYS A 57 5.97 -27.74 32.25
C LYS A 57 6.74 -26.49 32.66
N ALA A 58 8.04 -26.64 32.88
CA ALA A 58 8.91 -25.51 33.18
C ALA A 58 8.81 -24.47 32.03
N ALA A 59 8.57 -23.22 32.41
CA ALA A 59 8.48 -22.10 31.51
C ALA A 59 9.82 -21.34 31.40
N ASP A 60 10.88 -21.88 32.04
CA ASP A 60 12.16 -21.24 32.25
C ASP A 60 13.00 -21.22 30.95
N PHE A 61 13.95 -20.32 30.87
CA PHE A 61 14.94 -20.28 29.80
C PHE A 61 15.94 -21.43 29.99
N THR A 62 16.26 -22.16 28.92
CA THR A 62 17.37 -23.11 28.93
C THR A 62 18.71 -22.39 29.05
N ASP A 63 19.76 -23.07 29.49
CA ASP A 63 21.09 -22.47 29.59
C ASP A 63 21.59 -21.99 28.22
N GLN A 64 21.27 -22.71 27.15
CA GLN A 64 21.57 -22.31 25.78
C GLN A 64 20.85 -21.00 25.39
N GLU A 65 19.56 -20.89 25.66
CA GLU A 65 18.77 -19.69 25.36
C GLU A 65 19.30 -18.46 26.12
N LYS A 66 19.68 -18.63 27.41
CA LYS A 66 20.29 -17.57 28.22
C LYS A 66 21.59 -17.06 27.60
N VAL A 67 22.47 -17.96 27.18
CA VAL A 67 23.73 -17.61 26.50
C VAL A 67 23.47 -16.89 25.17
N TRP A 68 22.51 -17.37 24.39
CA TRP A 68 22.17 -16.75 23.10
C TRP A 68 21.59 -15.36 23.26
N ILE A 69 20.65 -15.16 24.18
CA ILE A 69 20.08 -13.84 24.47
C ILE A 69 21.20 -12.87 24.87
N TYR A 70 22.09 -13.28 25.76
CA TYR A 70 23.21 -12.44 26.22
C TYR A 70 24.16 -12.07 25.08
N GLU A 71 24.60 -13.02 24.30
CA GLU A 71 25.59 -12.78 23.22
C GLU A 71 24.99 -11.97 22.07
N ILE A 72 23.70 -12.15 21.74
CA ILE A 72 23.00 -11.34 20.72
C ILE A 72 22.82 -9.91 21.22
N ALA A 73 22.40 -9.73 22.48
CA ALA A 73 22.16 -8.41 23.07
C ALA A 73 23.44 -7.57 23.21
N ARG A 74 24.61 -8.21 23.34
CA ARG A 74 25.91 -7.50 23.32
C ARG A 74 26.27 -6.89 21.97
N GLN A 75 25.70 -7.42 20.88
CA GLN A 75 26.07 -7.06 19.51
C GLN A 75 24.98 -6.27 18.78
N LYS A 76 23.73 -6.42 19.20
CA LYS A 76 22.56 -5.83 18.55
C LYS A 76 21.62 -5.23 19.58
N LYS A 77 20.81 -4.25 19.16
CA LYS A 77 19.64 -3.83 19.93
C LYS A 77 18.64 -4.98 19.95
N VAL A 78 18.22 -5.39 21.15
CA VAL A 78 17.30 -6.51 21.34
C VAL A 78 16.02 -6.05 22.01
N ILE A 79 14.88 -6.44 21.44
CA ILE A 79 13.59 -6.50 22.13
C ILE A 79 13.37 -7.97 22.50
N LEU A 80 13.30 -8.28 23.78
CA LEU A 80 12.95 -9.61 24.27
C LEU A 80 11.47 -9.64 24.61
N ASP A 81 10.70 -10.49 23.95
CA ASP A 81 9.29 -10.72 24.23
C ASP A 81 9.09 -12.11 24.85
N ALA A 82 8.67 -12.12 26.11
CA ALA A 82 8.54 -13.33 26.91
C ALA A 82 7.08 -13.77 26.99
N PHE A 83 6.70 -14.78 26.21
CA PHE A 83 5.39 -15.44 26.24
C PHE A 83 5.34 -16.51 27.33
N VAL A 84 5.74 -16.12 28.54
CA VAL A 84 5.84 -16.95 29.74
C VAL A 84 5.51 -16.12 30.98
N LYS A 85 5.38 -16.81 32.13
CA LYS A 85 5.20 -16.14 33.42
C LYS A 85 6.39 -15.25 33.75
N PRO A 86 6.22 -14.08 34.40
CA PRO A 86 7.30 -13.13 34.68
C PRO A 86 8.44 -13.73 35.50
N TYR A 87 8.20 -14.74 36.30
CA TYR A 87 9.21 -15.44 37.10
C TYR A 87 10.32 -16.08 36.27
N ALA A 88 10.05 -16.44 35.01
CA ALA A 88 11.09 -16.98 34.12
C ALA A 88 12.25 -15.99 33.90
N LEU A 89 12.00 -14.68 34.01
CA LEU A 89 13.06 -13.67 33.88
C LEU A 89 14.06 -13.66 35.05
N LEU A 90 13.71 -14.28 36.21
CA LEU A 90 14.64 -14.45 37.34
C LEU A 90 15.87 -15.29 36.96
N ASP A 91 15.74 -16.15 35.95
CA ASP A 91 16.83 -17.00 35.48
C ASP A 91 17.89 -16.26 34.65
N LEU A 92 17.57 -15.05 34.17
CA LEU A 92 18.50 -14.22 33.40
C LEU A 92 19.52 -13.56 34.34
N GLN A 93 20.81 -13.87 34.18
CA GLN A 93 21.86 -13.31 35.03
C GLN A 93 22.08 -11.81 34.83
N SER A 94 21.83 -11.31 33.61
CA SER A 94 21.88 -9.89 33.28
C SER A 94 20.92 -9.54 32.16
N ILE A 95 20.28 -8.39 32.31
CA ILE A 95 19.38 -7.79 31.28
C ILE A 95 19.91 -6.45 30.77
N ASP A 96 21.14 -6.07 31.13
CA ASP A 96 21.67 -4.71 30.90
C ASP A 96 21.81 -4.35 29.43
N ASN A 97 22.05 -5.31 28.56
CA ASN A 97 22.21 -5.09 27.12
C ASN A 97 20.88 -5.28 26.34
N ILE A 98 19.78 -5.61 27.02
CA ILE A 98 18.47 -5.76 26.39
C ILE A 98 17.80 -4.39 26.34
N GLU A 99 17.51 -3.88 25.14
CA GLU A 99 16.91 -2.56 24.92
C GLU A 99 15.51 -2.45 25.53
N SER A 100 14.72 -3.51 25.39
CA SER A 100 13.35 -3.57 25.95
C SER A 100 12.94 -5.01 26.23
N ILE A 101 12.18 -5.20 27.31
CA ILE A 101 11.58 -6.48 27.68
C ILE A 101 10.06 -6.31 27.72
N ILE A 102 9.35 -7.20 27.02
CA ILE A 102 7.90 -7.33 27.06
C ILE A 102 7.58 -8.64 27.75
N VAL A 103 6.64 -8.60 28.70
CA VAL A 103 6.10 -9.80 29.35
C VAL A 103 4.69 -10.02 28.84
N SER A 104 4.54 -10.97 27.93
CA SER A 104 3.27 -11.29 27.26
C SER A 104 2.46 -12.38 27.96
N TYR A 105 2.99 -13.00 29.02
CA TYR A 105 2.40 -13.98 29.92
C TYR A 105 2.00 -15.30 29.28
N LEU A 106 1.23 -15.27 28.19
CA LEU A 106 0.65 -16.44 27.53
C LEU A 106 1.12 -16.56 26.10
N ASN A 107 1.40 -17.78 25.65
CA ASN A 107 1.70 -18.08 24.27
C ASN A 107 0.43 -18.52 23.52
N ASP A 108 -0.51 -17.61 23.33
CA ASP A 108 -1.72 -17.81 22.53
C ASP A 108 -1.79 -16.79 21.38
N PRO A 109 -2.60 -17.05 20.34
CA PRO A 109 -2.66 -16.18 19.18
C PRO A 109 -3.01 -14.71 19.49
N ILE A 110 -3.85 -14.46 20.50
CA ILE A 110 -4.27 -13.09 20.87
C ILE A 110 -3.09 -12.35 21.52
N SER A 111 -2.40 -12.99 22.47
CA SER A 111 -1.22 -12.42 23.13
C SER A 111 -0.11 -12.12 22.12
N GLN A 112 0.15 -13.05 21.18
CA GLN A 112 1.12 -12.88 20.11
C GLN A 112 0.76 -11.69 19.18
N GLU A 113 -0.50 -11.58 18.75
CA GLU A 113 -0.96 -10.47 17.94
C GLU A 113 -0.80 -9.13 18.68
N LYS A 114 -1.26 -9.08 19.95
CA LYS A 114 -1.22 -7.81 20.71
C LYS A 114 0.19 -7.38 21.09
N SER A 115 1.08 -8.31 21.34
CA SER A 115 2.48 -7.97 21.58
C SER A 115 3.18 -7.44 20.32
N ALA A 116 2.95 -8.03 19.16
CA ALA A 116 3.45 -7.50 17.91
C ALA A 116 2.88 -6.08 17.62
N GLU A 117 1.58 -5.84 17.88
CA GLU A 117 0.97 -4.51 17.78
C GLU A 117 1.63 -3.49 18.74
N LEU A 118 1.97 -3.93 19.95
CA LEU A 118 2.67 -3.11 20.94
C LEU A 118 4.08 -2.71 20.46
N ILE A 119 4.87 -3.65 19.97
CA ILE A 119 6.21 -3.41 19.43
C ILE A 119 6.20 -2.32 18.37
N PHE A 120 5.20 -2.32 17.50
CA PHE A 120 5.09 -1.32 16.43
C PHE A 120 4.28 -0.06 16.81
N GLY A 121 3.83 0.05 18.06
CA GLY A 121 3.09 1.22 18.54
C GLY A 121 1.66 1.35 18.00
N ALA A 122 1.04 0.27 17.52
CA ALA A 122 -0.39 0.22 17.24
C ALA A 122 -1.22 0.18 18.53
N LEU A 123 -0.59 -0.28 19.62
CA LEU A 123 -1.11 -0.25 20.98
C LEU A 123 -0.20 0.57 21.91
N ALA A 124 -0.78 1.14 22.96
CA ALA A 124 -0.08 1.76 24.07
C ALA A 124 0.20 0.72 25.17
N SER A 125 1.38 0.78 25.78
CA SER A 125 1.63 0.05 27.03
C SER A 125 1.05 0.79 28.21
N LYS A 126 0.29 0.08 29.04
CA LYS A 126 -0.31 0.60 30.29
C LYS A 126 -0.10 -0.35 31.47
N GLY A 127 0.57 -1.48 31.25
CA GLY A 127 0.77 -2.51 32.25
C GLY A 127 1.96 -2.24 33.15
N SER A 128 1.91 -2.81 34.36
CA SER A 128 3.03 -2.94 35.27
C SER A 128 3.15 -4.38 35.75
N LEU A 129 4.34 -4.79 36.18
CA LEU A 129 4.59 -6.12 36.69
C LEU A 129 3.86 -6.32 38.03
N PRO A 130 3.05 -7.40 38.18
CA PRO A 130 2.36 -7.69 39.41
C PRO A 130 3.27 -8.34 40.48
N VAL A 131 4.48 -8.72 40.06
CA VAL A 131 5.49 -9.39 40.92
C VAL A 131 6.88 -8.94 40.49
N MET A 132 7.87 -9.18 41.34
CA MET A 132 9.27 -9.04 40.94
C MET A 132 9.64 -10.10 39.90
N ALA A 133 10.07 -9.65 38.73
CA ALA A 133 10.46 -10.50 37.60
C ALA A 133 11.99 -10.63 37.44
N HIS A 134 12.74 -9.70 38.03
CA HIS A 134 14.20 -9.67 38.10
C HIS A 134 14.58 -8.62 39.16
N GLU A 135 15.80 -8.63 39.72
CA GLU A 135 16.26 -7.62 40.68
C GLU A 135 16.16 -6.18 40.14
N LYS A 136 16.35 -5.99 38.82
CA LYS A 136 16.17 -4.71 38.11
C LYS A 136 14.74 -4.45 37.61
N LEU A 137 13.85 -5.43 37.75
CA LEU A 137 12.44 -5.38 37.36
C LEU A 137 11.55 -5.71 38.57
N PRO A 138 11.50 -4.81 39.58
CA PRO A 138 10.70 -5.01 40.78
C PRO A 138 9.19 -4.99 40.46
N GLU A 139 8.39 -5.41 41.42
CA GLU A 139 6.93 -5.27 41.43
C GLU A 139 6.54 -3.81 41.09
N ASN A 140 5.45 -3.63 40.37
CA ASN A 140 4.94 -2.35 39.87
C ASN A 140 5.81 -1.64 38.83
N ARG A 141 6.92 -2.25 38.39
CA ARG A 141 7.72 -1.73 37.29
C ARG A 141 6.95 -1.86 35.97
N GLY A 142 6.90 -0.78 35.20
CA GLY A 142 6.30 -0.74 33.87
C GLY A 142 6.63 0.57 33.17
N PHE A 143 6.53 0.57 31.85
CA PHE A 143 6.68 1.76 31.03
C PHE A 143 5.35 2.10 30.36
N LEU A 144 4.87 3.31 30.59
CA LEU A 144 3.72 3.85 29.90
C LEU A 144 4.15 4.39 28.56
N THR A 145 3.52 3.94 27.49
CA THR A 145 3.75 4.45 26.12
C THR A 145 2.44 4.97 25.55
N ASN A 146 2.54 5.86 24.57
CA ASN A 146 1.41 6.26 23.76
C ASN A 146 1.33 5.42 22.49
N SER A 147 0.12 5.20 21.97
CA SER A 147 -0.02 4.66 20.61
C SER A 147 0.54 5.63 19.59
N LEU A 148 1.25 5.09 18.60
CA LEU A 148 1.76 5.83 17.45
C LEU A 148 0.71 5.94 16.33
N SER A 149 -0.53 5.57 16.59
CA SER A 149 -1.66 5.60 15.64
C SER A 149 -1.41 4.78 14.36
N ARG A 150 -0.67 3.68 14.47
CA ARG A 150 -0.60 2.67 13.40
C ARG A 150 -1.87 1.82 13.39
N LEU A 151 -2.20 1.25 12.23
CA LEU A 151 -3.28 0.27 12.14
C LEU A 151 -3.05 -0.88 13.13
N GLY A 152 -4.06 -1.17 13.95
CA GLY A 152 -4.13 -2.39 14.73
C GLY A 152 -5.12 -3.37 14.10
N TYR A 153 -5.27 -4.56 14.69
CA TYR A 153 -6.17 -5.60 14.19
C TYR A 153 -7.17 -5.97 15.29
N SER A 154 -8.43 -6.19 14.91
CA SER A 154 -9.49 -6.45 15.89
C SER A 154 -10.68 -7.17 15.27
N VAL A 155 -11.66 -7.50 16.10
CA VAL A 155 -12.97 -7.98 15.65
C VAL A 155 -13.91 -6.80 15.40
N PRO A 156 -14.88 -6.93 14.48
CA PRO A 156 -15.82 -5.86 14.11
C PRO A 156 -16.56 -5.23 15.28
N GLU A 157 -16.97 -6.06 16.24
CA GLU A 157 -17.78 -5.63 17.39
C GLU A 157 -17.06 -4.61 18.28
N ARG A 158 -15.71 -4.67 18.35
CA ARG A 158 -14.92 -3.71 19.15
C ARG A 158 -14.88 -2.30 18.59
N VAL A 159 -15.32 -2.14 17.35
CA VAL A 159 -15.42 -0.83 16.70
C VAL A 159 -16.86 -0.52 16.25
N GLY A 160 -17.84 -1.16 16.88
CA GLY A 160 -19.27 -0.93 16.62
C GLY A 160 -19.70 -1.37 15.22
N MET A 161 -19.26 -2.54 14.78
CA MET A 161 -19.69 -3.15 13.52
C MET A 161 -20.14 -4.59 13.72
N ASN A 162 -21.14 -5.00 12.96
CA ASN A 162 -21.75 -6.33 13.03
C ASN A 162 -21.03 -7.33 12.13
N SER A 163 -20.35 -8.32 12.69
CA SER A 163 -19.61 -9.34 11.94
C SER A 163 -20.51 -10.23 11.06
N LYS A 164 -21.77 -10.48 11.45
CA LYS A 164 -22.72 -11.28 10.65
C LYS A 164 -23.10 -10.55 9.37
N THR A 165 -23.31 -9.22 9.44
CA THR A 165 -23.58 -8.40 8.28
C THR A 165 -22.34 -8.36 7.38
N LEU A 166 -21.16 -8.14 7.92
CA LEU A 166 -19.91 -8.11 7.15
C LEU A 166 -19.62 -9.44 6.41
N LYS A 167 -20.08 -10.58 6.91
CA LYS A 167 -19.95 -11.86 6.20
C LYS A 167 -20.65 -11.88 4.83
N LYS A 168 -21.64 -11.02 4.59
CA LYS A 168 -22.27 -10.88 3.27
C LYS A 168 -21.26 -10.47 2.19
N VAL A 169 -20.19 -9.77 2.54
CA VAL A 169 -19.06 -9.42 1.64
C VAL A 169 -18.47 -10.67 1.00
N ASP A 170 -18.32 -11.77 1.76
CA ASP A 170 -17.83 -13.05 1.24
C ASP A 170 -18.71 -13.57 0.09
N SER A 171 -20.01 -13.44 0.23
CA SER A 171 -20.99 -13.90 -0.77
C SER A 171 -20.94 -13.07 -2.05
N VAL A 172 -20.85 -11.73 -1.90
CA VAL A 172 -20.72 -10.81 -3.05
C VAL A 172 -19.44 -11.10 -3.82
N MET A 173 -18.32 -11.30 -3.12
CA MET A 173 -17.05 -11.57 -3.77
C MET A 173 -17.02 -12.95 -4.47
N LYS A 174 -17.63 -13.98 -3.85
CA LYS A 174 -17.81 -15.30 -4.47
C LYS A 174 -18.65 -15.22 -5.74
N LEU A 175 -19.73 -14.42 -5.72
CA LEU A 175 -20.58 -14.19 -6.89
C LEU A 175 -19.79 -13.49 -8.00
N ALA A 176 -19.02 -12.44 -7.68
CA ALA A 176 -18.20 -11.73 -8.66
C ALA A 176 -17.16 -12.65 -9.33
N ILE A 177 -16.59 -13.59 -8.59
CA ILE A 177 -15.67 -14.59 -9.16
C ILE A 177 -16.43 -15.59 -10.03
N SER A 178 -17.56 -16.13 -9.58
CA SER A 178 -18.32 -17.12 -10.33
C SER A 178 -19.01 -16.56 -11.57
N SER A 179 -19.37 -15.26 -11.57
CA SER A 179 -19.88 -14.54 -12.76
C SER A 179 -18.77 -14.20 -13.77
N GLY A 180 -17.50 -14.36 -13.38
CA GLY A 180 -16.36 -13.99 -14.21
C GLY A 180 -16.08 -12.48 -14.20
N ALA A 181 -16.51 -11.76 -13.19
CA ALA A 181 -16.21 -10.33 -13.03
C ALA A 181 -14.74 -10.06 -12.66
N THR A 182 -14.13 -10.96 -11.92
CA THR A 182 -12.69 -11.00 -11.60
C THR A 182 -12.26 -12.41 -11.21
N PRO A 183 -11.02 -12.83 -11.49
CA PRO A 183 -10.54 -14.15 -11.04
C PRO A 183 -10.35 -14.25 -9.54
N GLY A 184 -9.97 -13.14 -8.90
CA GLY A 184 -9.72 -13.06 -7.47
C GLY A 184 -9.59 -11.63 -6.98
N GLY A 185 -9.26 -11.47 -5.69
CA GLY A 185 -9.06 -10.16 -5.10
C GLY A 185 -8.72 -10.18 -3.62
N GLN A 186 -8.34 -9.01 -3.12
CA GLN A 186 -8.12 -8.75 -1.69
C GLN A 186 -9.08 -7.66 -1.23
N ILE A 187 -9.70 -7.86 -0.07
CA ILE A 187 -10.58 -6.87 0.56
C ILE A 187 -10.10 -6.60 1.97
N LEU A 188 -9.87 -5.32 2.29
CA LEU A 188 -9.54 -4.88 3.64
C LEU A 188 -10.48 -3.75 4.06
N ILE A 189 -11.01 -3.89 5.28
CA ILE A 189 -11.86 -2.88 5.92
C ILE A 189 -11.25 -2.56 7.28
N ALA A 190 -11.03 -1.28 7.53
CA ALA A 190 -10.62 -0.80 8.85
C ALA A 190 -11.56 0.31 9.33
N ARG A 191 -11.84 0.32 10.63
CA ARG A 191 -12.62 1.37 11.30
C ARG A 191 -11.92 1.79 12.57
N GLN A 192 -11.92 3.10 12.87
CA GLN A 192 -11.27 3.66 14.07
C GLN A 192 -9.81 3.19 14.26
N GLY A 193 -9.07 3.07 13.14
CA GLY A 193 -7.68 2.61 13.15
C GLY A 193 -7.48 1.12 13.40
N LYS A 194 -8.54 0.30 13.33
CA LYS A 194 -8.48 -1.15 13.49
C LYS A 194 -8.94 -1.86 12.23
N VAL A 195 -8.09 -2.71 11.66
CA VAL A 195 -8.45 -3.64 10.60
C VAL A 195 -9.36 -4.71 11.20
N ILE A 196 -10.60 -4.79 10.70
CA ILE A 196 -11.64 -5.68 11.22
C ILE A 196 -12.09 -6.73 10.18
N TYR A 197 -11.62 -6.57 8.96
CA TYR A 197 -11.84 -7.50 7.88
C TYR A 197 -10.65 -7.43 6.92
N ASN A 198 -9.98 -8.57 6.68
CA ASN A 198 -8.87 -8.66 5.73
C ASN A 198 -8.88 -10.07 5.14
N LYS A 199 -9.41 -10.19 3.93
CA LYS A 199 -9.59 -11.49 3.27
C LYS A 199 -9.13 -11.48 1.82
N ASN A 200 -8.69 -12.67 1.39
CA ASN A 200 -8.28 -12.97 0.04
C ASN A 200 -9.29 -13.92 -0.61
N PHE A 201 -9.58 -13.74 -1.89
CA PHE A 201 -10.60 -14.49 -2.62
C PHE A 201 -10.08 -14.95 -3.96
N GLY A 202 -10.50 -16.14 -4.39
CA GLY A 202 -10.23 -16.66 -5.71
C GLY A 202 -8.78 -16.98 -5.99
N LYS A 203 -8.41 -16.84 -7.25
CA LYS A 203 -7.12 -17.25 -7.81
C LYS A 203 -6.54 -16.12 -8.68
N PHE A 204 -5.32 -16.31 -9.16
CA PHE A 204 -4.63 -15.38 -10.08
C PHE A 204 -5.33 -15.28 -11.44
N SER A 205 -5.89 -16.39 -11.88
CA SER A 205 -6.59 -16.54 -13.16
C SER A 205 -7.79 -17.49 -13.04
N TYR A 206 -8.56 -17.63 -14.11
CA TYR A 206 -9.70 -18.58 -14.16
C TYR A 206 -9.29 -20.05 -14.38
N GLY A 207 -8.00 -20.34 -14.56
CA GLY A 207 -7.51 -21.69 -14.73
C GLY A 207 -7.70 -22.58 -13.50
N ALA A 208 -7.95 -23.87 -13.70
CA ALA A 208 -8.15 -24.82 -12.59
C ALA A 208 -6.92 -24.91 -11.68
N ASP A 209 -5.71 -24.90 -12.26
CA ASP A 209 -4.43 -25.02 -11.56
C ASP A 209 -3.81 -23.65 -11.17
N SER A 210 -4.57 -22.56 -11.30
CA SER A 210 -4.09 -21.22 -10.96
C SER A 210 -3.86 -21.08 -9.46
N GLU A 211 -2.79 -20.36 -9.08
CA GLU A 211 -2.45 -20.09 -7.69
C GLU A 211 -3.57 -19.32 -6.95
N PRO A 212 -3.86 -19.69 -5.69
CA PRO A 212 -4.81 -18.94 -4.86
C PRO A 212 -4.23 -17.58 -4.49
N VAL A 213 -5.11 -16.59 -4.36
CA VAL A 213 -4.73 -15.27 -3.87
C VAL A 213 -4.37 -15.34 -2.39
N ARG A 214 -3.23 -14.73 -2.03
CA ARG A 214 -2.70 -14.61 -0.67
C ARG A 214 -2.54 -13.14 -0.28
N SER A 215 -2.39 -12.86 1.00
CA SER A 215 -2.30 -11.49 1.55
C SER A 215 -1.06 -10.71 1.10
N ASN A 216 0.01 -11.39 0.71
CA ASN A 216 1.24 -10.81 0.21
C ASN A 216 1.31 -10.69 -1.31
N ASN A 217 0.27 -11.09 -2.05
CA ASN A 217 0.26 -10.94 -3.50
C ASN A 217 0.05 -9.49 -3.91
N LEU A 218 0.85 -9.05 -4.89
CA LEU A 218 0.85 -7.68 -5.38
C LEU A 218 -0.14 -7.55 -6.56
N TYR A 219 -0.93 -6.49 -6.51
CA TYR A 219 -1.85 -6.08 -7.56
C TYR A 219 -1.36 -4.80 -8.23
N ASP A 220 -1.48 -4.71 -9.55
CA ASP A 220 -1.35 -3.45 -10.28
C ASP A 220 -2.47 -2.49 -9.84
N LEU A 221 -2.09 -1.41 -9.19
CA LEU A 221 -3.00 -0.43 -8.62
C LEU A 221 -3.64 0.49 -9.67
N ALA A 222 -3.12 0.51 -10.90
CA ALA A 222 -3.54 1.43 -11.95
C ALA A 222 -3.61 2.87 -11.42
N SER A 223 -4.72 3.56 -11.62
CA SER A 223 -4.88 4.97 -11.21
C SER A 223 -4.82 5.26 -9.71
N LEU A 224 -4.85 4.25 -8.84
CA LEU A 224 -4.55 4.49 -7.42
C LEU A 224 -3.11 5.01 -7.23
N THR A 225 -2.21 4.76 -8.19
CA THR A 225 -0.85 5.36 -8.25
C THR A 225 -0.90 6.87 -8.08
N LYS A 226 -1.91 7.54 -8.65
CA LYS A 226 -2.08 9.00 -8.57
C LYS A 226 -2.12 9.50 -7.14
N ILE A 227 -2.91 8.84 -6.29
CA ILE A 227 -3.11 9.23 -4.89
C ILE A 227 -2.12 8.58 -3.93
N THR A 228 -1.34 7.61 -4.37
CA THR A 228 -0.38 6.89 -3.51
C THR A 228 1.07 7.22 -3.81
N ALA A 229 1.39 7.74 -5.00
CA ALA A 229 2.75 8.13 -5.38
C ALA A 229 2.86 9.63 -5.69
N THR A 230 2.12 10.13 -6.68
CA THR A 230 2.30 11.49 -7.20
C THR A 230 1.70 12.54 -6.29
N LEU A 231 0.41 12.41 -5.96
CA LEU A 231 -0.33 13.42 -5.19
C LEU A 231 0.29 13.72 -3.81
N PRO A 232 0.68 12.72 -2.99
CA PRO A 232 1.23 13.03 -1.67
C PRO A 232 2.55 13.82 -1.76
N ASN A 233 3.36 13.61 -2.80
CA ASN A 233 4.57 14.42 -3.01
C ASN A 233 4.23 15.85 -3.43
N ILE A 234 3.21 16.06 -4.28
CA ILE A 234 2.69 17.40 -4.61
C ILE A 234 2.12 18.09 -3.37
N MET A 235 1.39 17.36 -2.51
CA MET A 235 0.88 17.90 -1.25
C MET A 235 2.00 18.44 -0.35
N GLN A 236 3.13 17.73 -0.24
CA GLN A 236 4.29 18.20 0.51
C GLN A 236 4.89 19.48 -0.07
N LEU A 237 4.94 19.63 -1.39
CA LEU A 237 5.47 20.83 -2.03
C LEU A 237 4.53 22.04 -1.83
N VAL A 238 3.21 21.80 -1.87
CA VAL A 238 2.21 22.85 -1.55
C VAL A 238 2.31 23.27 -0.09
N GLU A 239 2.48 22.33 0.83
CA GLU A 239 2.65 22.64 2.26
C GLU A 239 3.92 23.46 2.52
N LYS A 240 5.01 23.13 1.84
CA LYS A 240 6.27 23.89 1.91
C LYS A 240 6.22 25.22 1.18
N LYS A 241 5.12 25.54 0.48
CA LYS A 241 4.93 26.73 -0.35
C LYS A 241 5.92 26.84 -1.54
N GLU A 242 6.49 25.71 -1.97
CA GLU A 242 7.32 25.63 -3.18
C GLU A 242 6.46 25.81 -4.45
N ILE A 243 5.22 25.33 -4.40
CA ILE A 243 4.18 25.54 -5.40
C ILE A 243 2.86 25.87 -4.70
N THR A 244 1.93 26.45 -5.46
CA THR A 244 0.59 26.77 -4.98
C THR A 244 -0.47 26.27 -5.95
N PHE A 245 -1.73 26.29 -5.58
CA PHE A 245 -2.85 25.97 -6.48
C PHE A 245 -2.95 26.94 -7.68
N ASN A 246 -2.35 28.14 -7.59
CA ASN A 246 -2.28 29.11 -8.66
C ASN A 246 -1.03 28.97 -9.54
N SER A 247 -0.05 28.17 -9.14
CA SER A 247 1.12 27.90 -9.97
C SER A 247 0.68 27.30 -11.32
N THR A 248 1.26 27.79 -12.41
CA THR A 248 0.94 27.35 -13.77
C THR A 248 1.85 26.21 -14.22
N LEU A 249 1.39 25.43 -15.18
CA LEU A 249 2.23 24.36 -15.74
C LEU A 249 3.50 24.91 -16.43
N GLY A 250 3.45 26.10 -17.03
CA GLY A 250 4.62 26.74 -17.65
C GLY A 250 5.65 27.24 -16.63
N GLU A 251 5.21 27.62 -15.40
CA GLU A 251 6.11 27.92 -14.28
C GLU A 251 6.77 26.65 -13.75
N MET A 252 6.02 25.56 -13.65
CA MET A 252 6.47 24.28 -13.10
C MET A 252 7.35 23.50 -14.10
N LEU A 253 7.03 23.56 -15.39
CA LEU A 253 7.68 22.85 -16.48
C LEU A 253 8.01 23.83 -17.62
N PRO A 254 9.22 24.39 -17.65
CA PRO A 254 9.63 25.38 -18.66
C PRO A 254 9.46 24.89 -20.10
N GLU A 255 9.53 23.58 -20.36
CA GLU A 255 9.27 22.97 -21.66
C GLU A 255 7.85 23.18 -22.19
N LEU A 256 6.89 23.53 -21.34
CA LEU A 256 5.51 23.81 -21.72
C LEU A 256 5.27 25.28 -22.10
N LYS A 257 6.25 26.17 -21.94
CA LYS A 257 6.13 27.59 -22.35
C LYS A 257 5.85 27.69 -23.84
N GLY A 258 5.01 28.65 -24.20
CA GLY A 258 4.54 28.85 -25.55
C GLY A 258 3.50 27.83 -26.05
N SER A 259 3.10 26.87 -25.22
CA SER A 259 2.04 25.94 -25.55
C SER A 259 0.69 26.36 -24.95
N ASN A 260 -0.41 25.74 -25.40
CA ASN A 260 -1.75 25.96 -24.86
C ASN A 260 -1.92 25.40 -23.41
N LYS A 261 -0.86 24.83 -22.81
CA LYS A 261 -0.83 24.34 -21.43
C LYS A 261 -0.11 25.30 -20.47
N GLU A 262 0.62 26.28 -20.97
CA GLU A 262 1.45 27.18 -20.16
C GLU A 262 0.70 27.77 -18.97
N ASP A 263 -0.49 28.33 -19.22
CA ASP A 263 -1.29 29.04 -18.21
C ASP A 263 -2.24 28.15 -17.40
N LEU A 264 -2.22 26.83 -17.59
CA LEU A 264 -3.09 25.92 -16.83
C LEU A 264 -2.64 25.87 -15.38
N LYS A 265 -3.54 26.27 -14.46
CA LYS A 265 -3.27 26.29 -13.02
C LYS A 265 -3.35 24.89 -12.41
N LEU A 266 -2.47 24.63 -11.45
CA LEU A 266 -2.39 23.35 -10.73
C LEU A 266 -3.74 22.92 -10.14
N LEU A 267 -4.54 23.85 -9.60
CA LEU A 267 -5.89 23.56 -9.09
C LEU A 267 -6.78 22.94 -10.16
N ALA A 268 -6.88 23.58 -11.33
CA ALA A 268 -7.72 23.10 -12.42
C ALA A 268 -7.22 21.76 -12.99
N VAL A 269 -5.90 21.61 -13.08
CA VAL A 269 -5.22 20.42 -13.58
C VAL A 269 -5.52 19.21 -12.67
N LEU A 270 -5.31 19.34 -11.38
CA LEU A 270 -5.56 18.26 -10.41
C LEU A 270 -7.05 17.99 -10.15
N SER A 271 -7.92 18.97 -10.39
CA SER A 271 -9.38 18.78 -10.31
C SER A 271 -9.98 18.24 -11.61
N HIS A 272 -9.15 17.90 -12.61
CA HIS A 272 -9.60 17.46 -13.95
C HIS A 272 -10.55 18.46 -14.64
N TYR A 273 -10.29 19.74 -14.46
CA TYR A 273 -11.09 20.86 -14.99
C TYR A 273 -10.28 21.79 -15.91
N ALA A 274 -9.21 21.24 -16.51
CA ALA A 274 -8.24 21.97 -17.33
C ALA A 274 -8.35 21.70 -18.84
N ARG A 275 -9.44 21.11 -19.32
CA ARG A 275 -9.68 20.75 -20.72
C ARG A 275 -8.64 19.82 -21.36
N LEU A 276 -7.83 19.13 -20.56
CA LEU A 276 -6.87 18.17 -21.06
C LEU A 276 -7.59 16.93 -21.63
N LYS A 277 -7.04 16.35 -22.71
CA LYS A 277 -7.52 15.07 -23.25
C LYS A 277 -7.51 14.00 -22.14
N PRO A 278 -8.47 13.08 -22.11
CA PRO A 278 -8.49 12.00 -21.12
C PRO A 278 -7.23 11.16 -21.14
N TRP A 279 -6.74 10.85 -22.34
CA TRP A 279 -5.67 9.93 -22.60
C TRP A 279 -5.11 10.16 -24.01
N ILE A 280 -3.83 9.83 -24.23
CA ILE A 280 -3.17 9.80 -25.54
C ILE A 280 -2.58 8.39 -25.70
N PRO A 281 -2.90 7.69 -26.81
CA PRO A 281 -2.40 6.35 -27.07
C PRO A 281 -0.97 6.40 -27.64
N PHE A 282 0.00 6.78 -26.81
CA PHE A 282 1.40 7.00 -27.19
C PHE A 282 2.02 5.82 -27.94
N TYR A 283 1.58 4.59 -27.65
CA TYR A 283 2.12 3.37 -28.23
C TYR A 283 1.72 3.16 -29.71
N ILE A 284 0.58 3.68 -30.16
CA ILE A 284 0.06 3.39 -31.51
C ILE A 284 1.04 3.85 -32.59
N SER A 285 1.66 5.02 -32.44
CA SER A 285 2.63 5.55 -33.39
C SER A 285 3.96 4.79 -33.42
N THR A 286 4.16 3.85 -32.50
CA THR A 286 5.35 3.00 -32.40
C THR A 286 5.14 1.60 -32.93
N LEU A 287 3.93 1.33 -33.47
CA LEU A 287 3.56 0.05 -34.05
C LEU A 287 3.56 0.14 -35.57
N ASP A 288 3.87 -0.96 -36.23
CA ASP A 288 3.71 -1.13 -37.67
C ASP A 288 2.23 -1.03 -38.08
N GLU A 289 1.91 -0.26 -39.09
CA GLU A 289 0.51 0.01 -39.49
C GLU A 289 -0.23 -1.24 -39.97
N GLY A 290 0.47 -2.19 -40.61
CA GLY A 290 -0.12 -3.40 -41.16
C GLY A 290 -0.25 -4.52 -40.14
N THR A 291 0.84 -4.82 -39.43
CA THR A 291 0.93 -5.97 -38.49
C THR A 291 0.52 -5.62 -37.07
N LYS A 292 0.46 -4.33 -36.73
CA LYS A 292 0.25 -3.80 -35.36
C LYS A 292 1.33 -4.22 -34.34
N LYS A 293 2.46 -4.78 -34.81
CA LYS A 293 3.56 -5.18 -33.94
C LYS A 293 4.52 -4.01 -33.66
N PRO A 294 5.23 -4.05 -32.52
CA PRO A 294 6.27 -3.07 -32.19
C PRO A 294 7.32 -2.93 -33.30
N LEU A 295 7.62 -1.72 -33.71
CA LEU A 295 8.63 -1.41 -34.73
C LEU A 295 10.04 -1.49 -34.16
N ASP A 296 10.98 -2.10 -34.87
CA ASP A 296 12.40 -2.21 -34.48
C ASP A 296 13.11 -0.87 -34.31
N THR A 297 12.57 0.22 -34.91
CA THR A 297 13.05 1.59 -34.72
C THR A 297 12.76 2.15 -33.34
N TYR A 298 11.75 1.62 -32.67
CA TYR A 298 11.35 2.03 -31.32
C TYR A 298 11.66 0.98 -30.27
N TYR A 299 11.75 -0.31 -30.63
CA TYR A 299 11.90 -1.39 -29.65
C TYR A 299 13.04 -2.34 -29.99
N LYS A 300 13.54 -3.02 -28.94
CA LYS A 300 14.46 -4.16 -29.01
C LYS A 300 14.00 -5.24 -28.05
N ASP A 301 14.37 -6.49 -28.32
CA ASP A 301 14.08 -7.67 -27.51
C ASP A 301 15.05 -7.85 -26.33
N ALA A 302 16.17 -7.15 -26.35
CA ALA A 302 17.18 -7.13 -25.30
C ALA A 302 17.66 -5.71 -25.01
N PRO A 303 18.13 -5.42 -23.78
CA PRO A 303 18.60 -4.09 -23.42
C PRO A 303 19.89 -3.75 -24.16
N THR A 304 19.98 -2.49 -24.62
CA THR A 304 21.17 -1.90 -25.21
C THR A 304 21.37 -0.50 -24.68
N LYS A 305 22.51 0.16 -24.96
CA LYS A 305 22.82 1.52 -24.49
C LYS A 305 21.69 2.53 -24.74
N ASN A 306 20.96 2.41 -25.87
CA ASN A 306 19.93 3.35 -26.26
C ASN A 306 18.50 2.80 -26.07
N PHE A 307 18.35 1.55 -25.66
CA PHE A 307 17.11 0.81 -25.46
C PHE A 307 17.19 0.01 -24.15
N ASP A 308 17.19 0.67 -23.02
CA ASP A 308 17.22 0.01 -21.70
C ASP A 308 15.94 0.23 -20.88
N THR A 309 14.99 1.00 -21.43
CA THR A 309 13.69 1.25 -20.82
C THR A 309 12.77 0.04 -21.07
N GLN A 310 12.60 -0.81 -20.06
CA GLN A 310 11.82 -2.02 -20.19
C GLN A 310 10.31 -1.72 -20.15
N VAL A 311 9.57 -2.22 -21.15
CA VAL A 311 8.12 -2.06 -21.33
C VAL A 311 7.36 -3.34 -20.94
N ALA A 312 7.97 -4.50 -21.20
CA ALA A 312 7.48 -5.81 -20.85
C ALA A 312 8.63 -6.84 -20.93
N ASP A 313 8.35 -8.12 -20.76
CA ASP A 313 9.36 -9.16 -20.91
C ASP A 313 9.89 -9.16 -22.36
N HIS A 314 11.21 -9.14 -22.51
CA HIS A 314 11.89 -9.05 -23.80
C HIS A 314 11.35 -7.91 -24.71
N LEU A 315 10.99 -6.76 -24.14
CA LEU A 315 10.56 -5.59 -24.90
C LEU A 315 11.09 -4.31 -24.26
N TYR A 316 12.03 -3.64 -24.95
CA TYR A 316 12.72 -2.45 -24.46
C TYR A 316 12.52 -1.30 -25.45
N ILE A 317 11.97 -0.16 -25.00
CA ILE A 317 11.81 1.04 -25.83
C ILE A 317 13.07 1.92 -25.77
N ARG A 318 13.27 2.74 -26.79
CA ARG A 318 14.34 3.74 -26.83
C ARG A 318 14.20 4.73 -25.66
N ASN A 319 15.33 5.06 -25.01
CA ASN A 319 15.38 5.81 -23.76
C ASN A 319 14.86 7.25 -23.85
N ASP A 320 14.96 7.86 -25.02
CA ASP A 320 14.50 9.22 -25.27
C ASP A 320 12.98 9.32 -25.54
N TYR A 321 12.27 8.19 -25.64
CA TYR A 321 10.82 8.22 -25.93
C TYR A 321 10.00 8.88 -24.83
N LYS A 322 10.49 8.89 -23.59
CA LYS A 322 9.86 9.62 -22.47
C LYS A 322 9.73 11.13 -22.74
N ASP A 323 10.68 11.72 -23.47
CA ASP A 323 10.60 13.14 -23.86
C ASP A 323 9.57 13.32 -24.98
N SER A 324 9.48 12.38 -25.93
CA SER A 324 8.43 12.36 -26.96
C SER A 324 7.01 12.27 -26.37
N ILE A 325 6.82 11.60 -25.23
CA ILE A 325 5.53 11.60 -24.51
C ILE A 325 5.18 13.01 -24.02
N ILE A 326 6.13 13.73 -23.45
CA ILE A 326 5.92 15.11 -22.99
C ILE A 326 5.63 16.04 -24.19
N ASP A 327 6.34 15.88 -25.30
CA ASP A 327 6.11 16.66 -26.54
C ASP A 327 4.70 16.40 -27.10
N GLN A 328 4.27 15.15 -27.18
CA GLN A 328 2.90 14.81 -27.62
C GLN A 328 1.82 15.40 -26.69
N ILE A 329 2.07 15.45 -25.37
CA ILE A 329 1.16 16.14 -24.45
C ILE A 329 1.17 17.64 -24.74
N LYS A 330 2.34 18.26 -24.88
CA LYS A 330 2.54 19.68 -25.17
C LYS A 330 1.80 20.10 -26.44
N GLU A 331 1.91 19.33 -27.51
CA GLU A 331 1.31 19.61 -28.82
C GLU A 331 -0.19 19.28 -28.87
N SER A 332 -0.71 18.46 -27.97
CA SER A 332 -2.11 18.04 -28.02
C SER A 332 -3.06 19.22 -27.86
N GLU A 333 -4.18 19.21 -28.61
CA GLU A 333 -5.23 20.21 -28.46
C GLU A 333 -5.96 20.10 -27.12
N LEU A 334 -6.34 21.23 -26.54
CA LEU A 334 -7.27 21.28 -25.43
C LEU A 334 -8.70 21.00 -25.91
N LEU A 335 -9.49 20.35 -25.08
CA LEU A 335 -10.92 20.15 -25.36
C LEU A 335 -11.64 21.50 -25.45
N SER A 336 -12.63 21.62 -26.34
CA SER A 336 -13.34 22.87 -26.60
C SER A 336 -14.17 23.32 -25.38
N LYS A 337 -14.78 22.38 -24.65
CA LYS A 337 -15.65 22.69 -23.50
C LYS A 337 -14.88 22.66 -22.18
N LEU A 338 -15.06 23.69 -21.35
CA LEU A 338 -14.63 23.72 -19.97
C LEU A 338 -15.63 22.96 -19.11
N GLN A 339 -15.30 21.72 -18.78
CA GLN A 339 -16.12 20.83 -17.97
C GLN A 339 -15.24 19.78 -17.28
N TYR A 340 -15.79 19.07 -16.31
CA TYR A 340 -15.13 17.91 -15.75
C TYR A 340 -14.79 16.89 -16.85
N ARG A 341 -13.52 16.55 -16.94
CA ARG A 341 -13.03 15.50 -17.82
C ARG A 341 -11.80 14.84 -17.20
N TYR A 342 -12.00 13.63 -16.68
CA TYR A 342 -10.89 12.84 -16.15
C TYR A 342 -9.76 12.71 -17.17
N SER A 343 -8.51 12.91 -16.73
CA SER A 343 -7.33 12.86 -17.56
C SER A 343 -6.15 12.26 -16.81
N ASP A 344 -5.37 11.43 -17.50
CA ASP A 344 -4.09 10.89 -17.01
C ASP A 344 -2.92 11.88 -17.23
N LEU A 345 -3.04 12.76 -18.20
CA LEU A 345 -1.97 13.67 -18.62
C LEU A 345 -1.43 14.56 -17.49
N PRO A 346 -2.28 15.11 -16.58
CA PRO A 346 -1.78 15.86 -15.44
C PRO A 346 -0.72 15.11 -14.63
N PHE A 347 -0.93 13.83 -14.39
CA PHE A 347 -0.06 13.04 -13.52
C PHE A 347 1.24 12.62 -14.21
N ILE A 348 1.25 12.52 -15.53
CA ILE A 348 2.49 12.37 -16.34
C ILE A 348 3.33 13.65 -16.22
N LEU A 349 2.71 14.83 -16.41
CA LEU A 349 3.39 16.11 -16.27
C LEU A 349 3.89 16.37 -14.84
N LEU A 350 3.09 16.02 -13.84
CA LEU A 350 3.48 16.17 -12.42
C LEU A 350 4.59 15.20 -12.01
N GLN A 351 4.65 14.00 -12.59
CA GLN A 351 5.81 13.12 -12.45
C GLN A 351 7.07 13.81 -12.98
N ARG A 352 7.03 14.33 -14.21
CA ARG A 352 8.16 15.06 -14.81
C ARG A 352 8.60 16.21 -13.93
N TYR A 353 7.65 16.98 -13.38
CA TYR A 353 7.94 18.06 -12.45
C TYR A 353 8.62 17.57 -11.16
N LEU A 354 8.11 16.52 -10.53
CA LEU A 354 8.70 15.96 -9.32
C LEU A 354 10.11 15.42 -9.56
N GLU A 355 10.33 14.73 -10.67
CA GLU A 355 11.65 14.19 -11.04
C GLU A 355 12.66 15.30 -11.30
N ASN A 356 12.25 16.38 -11.96
CA ASN A 356 13.08 17.58 -12.16
C ASN A 356 13.39 18.28 -10.83
N TYR A 357 12.39 18.45 -9.95
CA TYR A 357 12.55 19.12 -8.66
C TYR A 357 13.49 18.36 -7.72
N TYR A 358 13.30 17.06 -7.60
CA TYR A 358 14.10 16.22 -6.69
C TYR A 358 15.38 15.66 -7.32
N HIS A 359 15.59 15.81 -8.62
CA HIS A 359 16.68 15.18 -9.39
C HIS A 359 16.77 13.67 -9.18
N ARG A 360 15.62 13.00 -9.09
CA ARG A 360 15.48 11.58 -8.78
C ARG A 360 14.21 11.02 -9.42
N PRO A 361 14.18 9.73 -9.79
CA PRO A 361 12.97 9.11 -10.33
C PRO A 361 11.87 8.97 -9.26
N LEU A 362 10.60 9.01 -9.70
CA LEU A 362 9.41 9.04 -8.85
C LEU A 362 9.34 7.86 -7.88
N ASP A 363 9.75 6.67 -8.29
CA ASP A 363 9.75 5.47 -7.42
C ASP A 363 10.62 5.67 -6.18
N LYS A 364 11.81 6.28 -6.33
CA LYS A 364 12.71 6.58 -5.21
C LYS A 364 12.18 7.72 -4.34
N ILE A 365 11.56 8.72 -4.95
CA ILE A 365 10.93 9.85 -4.23
C ILE A 365 9.80 9.31 -3.33
N ALA A 366 8.87 8.53 -3.90
CA ALA A 366 7.74 7.98 -3.15
C ALA A 366 8.18 6.98 -2.06
N GLN A 367 9.19 6.15 -2.36
CA GLN A 367 9.77 5.19 -1.43
C GLN A 367 10.33 5.90 -0.18
N ASP A 368 11.15 6.94 -0.36
CA ASP A 368 11.83 7.61 0.74
C ASP A 368 10.90 8.55 1.53
N ASN A 369 10.01 9.27 0.85
CA ASN A 369 9.11 10.22 1.50
C ASN A 369 7.98 9.51 2.27
N PHE A 370 7.50 8.35 1.78
CA PHE A 370 6.29 7.70 2.31
C PHE A 370 6.49 6.22 2.64
N TYR A 371 6.82 5.36 1.67
CA TYR A 371 6.62 3.91 1.82
C TYR A 371 7.49 3.30 2.92
N LYS A 372 8.77 3.70 3.03
CA LYS A 372 9.67 3.22 4.09
C LYS A 372 9.11 3.52 5.48
N SER A 373 8.74 4.77 5.74
CA SER A 373 8.30 5.19 7.08
C SER A 373 6.86 4.76 7.40
N LEU A 374 6.01 4.54 6.40
CA LEU A 374 4.70 3.93 6.57
C LEU A 374 4.78 2.40 6.79
N GLY A 375 5.92 1.77 6.48
CA GLY A 375 6.08 0.32 6.53
C GLY A 375 5.36 -0.39 5.37
N MET A 376 5.29 0.24 4.19
CA MET A 376 4.65 -0.30 2.98
C MET A 376 5.66 -1.13 2.18
N ASN A 377 6.03 -2.28 2.70
CA ASN A 377 7.15 -3.08 2.16
C ASN A 377 6.80 -3.88 0.91
N TYR A 378 5.51 -4.07 0.64
CA TYR A 378 4.94 -4.70 -0.55
C TYR A 378 4.41 -3.68 -1.56
N THR A 379 4.85 -2.42 -1.45
CA THR A 379 4.47 -1.34 -2.36
C THR A 379 5.67 -0.89 -3.17
N THR A 380 5.61 -1.03 -4.47
CA THR A 380 6.73 -0.71 -5.37
C THR A 380 6.27 -0.52 -6.81
N PHE A 381 7.01 0.27 -7.56
CA PHE A 381 7.04 0.18 -9.02
C PHE A 381 7.94 -0.99 -9.43
N ASN A 382 7.79 -1.49 -10.66
CA ASN A 382 8.60 -2.58 -11.23
C ASN A 382 8.81 -3.74 -10.22
N PRO A 383 7.74 -4.43 -9.80
CA PRO A 383 7.79 -5.36 -8.69
C PRO A 383 8.73 -6.55 -8.92
N LEU A 384 9.06 -6.90 -10.17
CA LEU A 384 10.00 -7.98 -10.51
C LEU A 384 11.44 -7.72 -10.05
N ASP A 385 11.81 -6.45 -9.78
CA ASP A 385 13.11 -6.11 -9.20
C ASP A 385 13.26 -6.60 -7.75
N LYS A 386 12.14 -6.91 -7.08
CA LYS A 386 12.10 -7.20 -5.65
C LYS A 386 11.36 -8.47 -5.29
N PHE A 387 10.39 -8.89 -6.09
CA PHE A 387 9.49 -10.01 -5.83
C PHE A 387 9.52 -11.01 -6.97
N GLY A 388 9.31 -12.29 -6.64
CA GLY A 388 9.15 -13.33 -7.65
C GLY A 388 7.83 -13.18 -8.42
N LYS A 389 7.83 -13.61 -9.69
CA LYS A 389 6.64 -13.57 -10.55
C LYS A 389 5.42 -14.26 -9.92
N GLY A 390 5.61 -15.32 -9.13
CA GLY A 390 4.55 -16.03 -8.39
C GLY A 390 3.94 -15.24 -7.22
N GLU A 391 4.48 -14.07 -6.87
CA GLU A 391 3.91 -13.17 -5.86
C GLU A 391 3.07 -12.05 -6.47
N ILE A 392 3.07 -11.92 -7.80
CA ILE A 392 2.43 -10.82 -8.53
C ILE A 392 1.27 -11.36 -9.35
N VAL A 393 0.10 -10.77 -9.19
CA VAL A 393 -1.11 -11.17 -9.89
C VAL A 393 -1.06 -10.68 -11.35
N PRO A 394 -1.35 -11.54 -12.37
CA PRO A 394 -1.39 -11.11 -13.76
C PRO A 394 -2.55 -10.15 -14.01
N THR A 395 -2.36 -9.20 -14.93
CA THR A 395 -3.35 -8.14 -15.20
C THR A 395 -4.09 -8.34 -16.52
N GLU A 396 -3.44 -8.80 -17.58
CA GLU A 396 -4.05 -8.96 -18.89
C GLU A 396 -3.27 -9.94 -19.76
N VAL A 397 -3.91 -10.53 -20.77
CA VAL A 397 -3.24 -11.13 -21.94
C VAL A 397 -3.28 -10.07 -23.04
N ASP A 398 -2.19 -9.32 -23.18
CA ASP A 398 -2.08 -8.22 -24.14
C ASP A 398 -1.84 -8.77 -25.56
N ASP A 399 -2.82 -8.59 -26.43
CA ASP A 399 -2.81 -9.04 -27.82
C ASP A 399 -2.79 -7.89 -28.85
N TYR A 400 -2.57 -6.65 -28.37
CA TYR A 400 -2.66 -5.44 -29.19
C TYR A 400 -1.39 -4.56 -29.16
N PHE A 401 -0.51 -4.72 -28.15
CA PHE A 401 0.71 -3.93 -28.00
C PHE A 401 1.94 -4.81 -27.68
N ARG A 402 1.93 -5.55 -26.56
CA ARG A 402 3.09 -6.28 -26.05
C ARG A 402 3.07 -7.78 -26.39
N TYR A 403 1.92 -8.30 -26.81
CA TYR A 403 1.71 -9.69 -27.27
C TYR A 403 2.16 -10.75 -26.27
N GLN A 404 1.85 -10.54 -24.98
CA GLN A 404 2.21 -11.45 -23.90
C GLN A 404 1.26 -11.29 -22.70
N THR A 405 1.31 -12.24 -21.77
CA THR A 405 0.62 -12.07 -20.48
C THR A 405 1.38 -11.06 -19.63
N ILE A 406 0.70 -9.98 -19.25
CA ILE A 406 1.24 -8.92 -18.41
C ILE A 406 1.18 -9.34 -16.95
N GLN A 407 2.33 -9.68 -16.39
CA GLN A 407 2.50 -10.08 -14.99
C GLN A 407 3.83 -9.57 -14.45
N GLY A 408 3.76 -8.63 -13.49
CA GLY A 408 4.93 -7.94 -12.96
C GLY A 408 5.33 -6.69 -13.75
N TYR A 409 4.67 -6.44 -14.86
CA TYR A 409 4.76 -5.20 -15.64
C TYR A 409 3.45 -4.43 -15.52
N VAL A 410 3.52 -3.08 -15.58
CA VAL A 410 2.32 -2.24 -15.50
C VAL A 410 1.36 -2.50 -16.65
N HIS A 411 0.08 -2.55 -16.34
CA HIS A 411 -1.00 -2.70 -17.34
C HIS A 411 -1.04 -1.50 -18.29
N ASP A 412 -1.00 -0.29 -17.76
CA ASP A 412 -1.10 0.96 -18.53
C ASP A 412 0.03 1.09 -19.54
N MET A 413 -0.33 1.29 -20.81
CA MET A 413 0.63 1.33 -21.92
C MET A 413 1.54 2.57 -21.85
N GLY A 414 0.99 3.72 -21.45
CA GLY A 414 1.78 4.95 -21.29
C GLY A 414 2.80 4.83 -20.16
N ALA A 415 2.39 4.30 -19.01
CA ALA A 415 3.29 4.03 -17.89
C ALA A 415 4.35 2.98 -18.25
N ALA A 416 3.99 1.95 -19.04
CA ALA A 416 4.95 0.96 -19.54
C ALA A 416 6.04 1.61 -20.40
N MET A 417 5.67 2.54 -21.30
CA MET A 417 6.61 3.28 -22.13
C MET A 417 7.48 4.27 -21.33
N LEU A 418 7.11 4.59 -20.10
CA LEU A 418 7.92 5.32 -19.12
C LEU A 418 8.80 4.38 -18.25
N GLY A 419 8.93 3.10 -18.64
CA GLY A 419 9.72 2.11 -17.90
C GLY A 419 9.02 1.57 -16.64
N GLY A 420 7.69 1.54 -16.65
CA GLY A 420 6.89 1.02 -15.53
C GLY A 420 6.68 2.01 -14.38
N VAL A 421 7.36 3.16 -14.39
CA VAL A 421 7.24 4.21 -13.38
C VAL A 421 6.46 5.37 -13.97
N GLY A 422 5.14 5.37 -13.79
CA GLY A 422 4.27 6.44 -14.26
C GLY A 422 3.62 7.21 -13.10
N GLY A 423 3.49 8.52 -13.21
CA GLY A 423 2.80 9.33 -12.19
C GLY A 423 1.31 9.04 -12.12
N HIS A 424 0.73 8.46 -13.16
CA HIS A 424 -0.68 8.13 -13.31
C HIS A 424 -1.00 6.65 -13.08
N ALA A 425 -0.02 5.75 -13.24
CA ALA A 425 -0.14 4.29 -13.09
C ALA A 425 1.25 3.65 -12.90
N GLY A 426 1.32 2.36 -12.55
CA GLY A 426 2.57 1.59 -12.45
C GLY A 426 2.92 1.13 -11.03
N LEU A 427 2.22 1.60 -10.02
CA LEU A 427 2.44 1.14 -8.66
C LEU A 427 1.74 -0.19 -8.41
N PHE A 428 2.44 -1.11 -7.75
CA PHE A 428 1.91 -2.39 -7.26
C PHE A 428 1.88 -2.38 -5.74
N SER A 429 0.86 -3.03 -5.16
CA SER A 429 0.73 -3.12 -3.70
C SER A 429 -0.17 -4.27 -3.26
N THR A 430 -0.24 -4.46 -1.94
CA THR A 430 -1.21 -5.29 -1.24
C THR A 430 -2.29 -4.44 -0.57
N SER A 431 -3.41 -5.05 -0.19
CA SER A 431 -4.48 -4.34 0.53
C SER A 431 -4.01 -3.79 1.88
N ASN A 432 -3.15 -4.51 2.59
CA ASN A 432 -2.63 -4.08 3.89
C ASN A 432 -1.72 -2.86 3.79
N ASP A 433 -0.83 -2.83 2.80
CA ASP A 433 0.06 -1.68 2.61
C ASP A 433 -0.70 -0.43 2.15
N LEU A 434 -1.63 -0.61 1.19
CA LEU A 434 -2.47 0.49 0.73
C LEU A 434 -3.33 1.06 1.87
N ALA A 435 -3.81 0.21 2.78
CA ALA A 435 -4.57 0.66 3.95
C ALA A 435 -3.76 1.57 4.88
N LYS A 436 -2.44 1.39 4.99
CA LYS A 436 -1.57 2.29 5.78
C LYS A 436 -1.53 3.70 5.20
N MET A 437 -1.42 3.83 3.88
CA MET A 437 -1.49 5.11 3.18
C MET A 437 -2.86 5.77 3.38
N MET A 438 -3.94 5.01 3.19
CA MET A 438 -5.29 5.53 3.34
C MET A 438 -5.60 5.89 4.81
N GLN A 439 -5.07 5.14 5.77
CA GLN A 439 -5.18 5.48 7.20
C GLN A 439 -4.40 6.77 7.54
N MET A 440 -3.24 6.99 6.94
CA MET A 440 -2.50 8.24 7.08
C MET A 440 -3.32 9.43 6.58
N TYR A 441 -4.03 9.30 5.45
CA TYR A 441 -4.97 10.31 4.97
C TYR A 441 -6.15 10.50 5.93
N LEU A 442 -6.76 9.39 6.41
CA LEU A 442 -7.86 9.45 7.37
C LEU A 442 -7.46 10.18 8.65
N GLN A 443 -6.23 10.02 9.10
CA GLN A 443 -5.63 10.68 10.27
C GLN A 443 -5.04 12.06 9.93
N LYS A 444 -5.48 12.66 8.83
CA LYS A 444 -5.09 14.02 8.42
C LYS A 444 -3.58 14.22 8.37
N GLY A 445 -2.89 13.27 7.72
CA GLY A 445 -1.44 13.35 7.46
C GLY A 445 -0.56 12.83 8.60
N TYR A 446 -1.08 12.10 9.58
CA TYR A 446 -0.31 11.52 10.67
C TYR A 446 -0.39 9.99 10.67
N TYR A 447 0.73 9.29 10.84
CA TYR A 447 0.78 7.83 10.98
C TYR A 447 2.12 7.38 11.57
N GLY A 448 2.09 6.41 12.46
CA GLY A 448 3.30 5.78 12.99
C GLY A 448 4.23 6.71 13.76
N GLY A 449 3.69 7.72 14.43
CA GLY A 449 4.47 8.72 15.16
C GLY A 449 5.03 9.85 14.28
N LYS A 450 4.76 9.83 12.96
CA LYS A 450 5.28 10.82 12.00
C LYS A 450 4.14 11.62 11.39
N ARG A 451 4.34 12.94 11.24
CA ARG A 451 3.48 13.82 10.46
C ARG A 451 4.09 14.00 9.07
N TYR A 452 3.31 13.65 8.04
CA TYR A 452 3.69 13.73 6.63
C TYR A 452 3.29 15.07 6.02
N PHE A 453 2.15 15.60 6.45
CA PHE A 453 1.63 16.95 6.15
C PHE A 453 0.57 17.36 7.19
N SER A 454 0.24 18.64 7.21
CA SER A 454 -0.74 19.21 8.13
C SER A 454 -2.17 18.78 7.79
N SER A 455 -3.06 18.87 8.78
CA SER A 455 -4.50 18.68 8.55
C SER A 455 -5.06 19.68 7.55
N GLU A 456 -4.57 20.93 7.60
CA GLU A 456 -4.98 22.00 6.68
C GLU A 456 -4.64 21.66 5.23
N THR A 457 -3.46 21.10 4.97
CA THR A 457 -3.07 20.65 3.63
C THR A 457 -4.02 19.59 3.13
N LEU A 458 -4.33 18.56 3.94
CA LEU A 458 -5.27 17.53 3.51
C LEU A 458 -6.68 18.10 3.25
N ASP A 459 -7.18 18.95 4.15
CA ASP A 459 -8.50 19.56 4.01
C ASP A 459 -8.58 20.40 2.71
N LYS A 460 -7.53 21.16 2.36
CA LYS A 460 -7.43 21.87 1.06
C LYS A 460 -7.52 20.92 -0.13
N PHE A 461 -6.80 19.78 -0.11
CA PHE A 461 -6.83 18.82 -1.21
C PHE A 461 -8.14 18.01 -1.26
N ASN A 462 -8.80 17.80 -0.12
CA ASN A 462 -10.12 17.16 -0.08
C ASN A 462 -11.28 18.10 -0.44
N THR A 463 -11.03 19.40 -0.56
CA THR A 463 -12.07 20.39 -0.91
C THR A 463 -12.48 20.25 -2.37
N CYS A 464 -13.78 20.27 -2.61
CA CYS A 464 -14.36 20.32 -3.95
C CYS A 464 -14.49 21.77 -4.41
N TYR A 465 -13.54 22.25 -5.21
CA TYR A 465 -13.52 23.66 -5.66
C TYR A 465 -14.44 23.96 -6.85
N TYR A 466 -14.88 22.93 -7.55
CA TYR A 466 -15.69 23.04 -8.76
C TYR A 466 -17.02 22.29 -8.65
N CYS A 467 -17.54 22.07 -7.42
CA CYS A 467 -18.83 21.40 -7.20
C CYS A 467 -19.99 22.11 -7.90
N ASP A 468 -20.00 23.44 -7.88
CA ASP A 468 -21.02 24.27 -8.55
C ASP A 468 -20.97 24.17 -10.09
N GLN A 469 -19.91 23.59 -10.65
CA GLN A 469 -19.74 23.30 -12.07
C GLN A 469 -19.89 21.81 -12.38
N ASP A 470 -20.66 21.08 -11.58
CA ASP A 470 -20.91 19.63 -11.72
C ASP A 470 -19.63 18.79 -11.75
N ASN A 471 -18.63 19.22 -11.01
CA ASN A 471 -17.37 18.50 -10.86
C ASN A 471 -17.16 18.11 -9.39
N ARG A 472 -17.46 16.87 -9.04
CA ARG A 472 -17.35 16.34 -7.67
C ARG A 472 -15.92 16.24 -7.13
N ARG A 473 -14.89 16.39 -7.97
CA ARG A 473 -13.49 16.10 -7.59
C ARG A 473 -12.97 17.04 -6.49
N GLY A 474 -12.21 16.47 -5.55
CA GLY A 474 -11.22 17.22 -4.81
C GLY A 474 -9.99 17.48 -5.67
N VAL A 475 -8.93 17.99 -5.06
CA VAL A 475 -7.67 18.24 -5.76
C VAL A 475 -6.85 16.94 -5.80
N GLY A 476 -6.99 16.19 -6.89
CA GLY A 476 -6.38 14.87 -7.10
C GLY A 476 -7.21 13.69 -6.57
N PHE A 477 -8.06 13.89 -5.59
CA PHE A 477 -8.94 12.85 -5.05
C PHE A 477 -10.27 12.76 -5.81
N ASP A 478 -10.84 11.57 -5.87
CA ASP A 478 -12.25 11.36 -6.21
C ASP A 478 -13.11 11.52 -4.95
N LYS A 479 -14.34 12.01 -5.12
CA LYS A 479 -15.31 12.26 -4.06
C LYS A 479 -16.64 11.61 -4.38
N PRO A 480 -17.56 11.51 -3.40
CA PRO A 480 -18.89 10.99 -3.66
C PRO A 480 -19.59 11.73 -4.81
N GLN A 481 -20.52 11.06 -5.42
CA GLN A 481 -21.38 11.63 -6.46
C GLN A 481 -22.20 12.82 -5.94
N LEU A 482 -22.43 13.81 -6.82
CA LEU A 482 -23.33 14.94 -6.58
C LEU A 482 -24.79 14.59 -6.92
N GLY A 483 -25.01 13.50 -7.66
CA GLY A 483 -26.31 12.99 -8.08
C GLY A 483 -26.51 11.52 -7.68
N GLU A 484 -27.38 10.82 -8.40
CA GLU A 484 -27.79 9.44 -8.08
C GLU A 484 -26.72 8.39 -8.36
N SER A 485 -25.86 8.59 -9.36
CA SER A 485 -24.84 7.63 -9.77
C SER A 485 -23.42 8.16 -9.62
N GLY A 486 -22.48 7.28 -9.23
CA GLY A 486 -21.10 7.69 -9.06
C GLY A 486 -20.17 6.58 -8.55
N PRO A 487 -19.03 6.94 -8.01
CA PRO A 487 -18.00 5.97 -7.60
C PRO A 487 -18.31 5.24 -6.30
N THR A 488 -19.35 5.65 -5.55
CA THR A 488 -19.66 5.10 -4.22
C THR A 488 -21.10 4.55 -4.17
N CYS A 489 -21.45 3.87 -3.08
CA CYS A 489 -22.83 3.40 -2.82
C CYS A 489 -23.86 4.55 -2.61
N GLY A 490 -23.42 5.81 -2.51
CA GLY A 490 -24.30 6.89 -2.07
C GLY A 490 -24.55 6.95 -0.56
N CYS A 491 -24.09 5.96 0.18
CA CYS A 491 -24.23 5.85 1.63
C CYS A 491 -23.08 6.46 2.43
N VAL A 492 -22.05 6.94 1.75
CA VAL A 492 -20.85 7.54 2.35
C VAL A 492 -21.05 9.01 2.69
N SER A 493 -20.24 9.55 3.60
CA SER A 493 -20.27 10.99 3.89
C SER A 493 -19.69 11.82 2.72
N MET A 494 -20.15 13.07 2.58
CA MET A 494 -19.59 14.03 1.60
C MET A 494 -18.14 14.43 1.93
N MET A 495 -17.67 14.15 3.14
CA MET A 495 -16.26 14.34 3.53
C MET A 495 -15.37 13.20 3.05
N SER A 496 -15.96 12.08 2.62
CA SER A 496 -15.21 10.92 2.15
C SER A 496 -14.50 11.20 0.82
N PHE A 497 -13.44 10.46 0.55
CA PHE A 497 -12.63 10.59 -0.66
C PHE A 497 -11.80 9.34 -0.93
N GLY A 498 -11.32 9.22 -2.13
CA GLY A 498 -10.50 8.08 -2.53
C GLY A 498 -10.17 8.10 -4.01
N HIS A 499 -10.02 6.94 -4.61
CA HIS A 499 -9.88 6.78 -6.05
C HIS A 499 -10.18 5.33 -6.47
N SER A 500 -10.45 5.12 -7.75
CA SER A 500 -10.56 3.80 -8.38
C SER A 500 -9.45 3.58 -9.40
N GLY A 501 -9.08 2.31 -9.64
CA GLY A 501 -8.13 1.91 -10.65
C GLY A 501 -8.78 1.14 -11.80
N PHE A 502 -8.20 1.24 -12.99
CA PHE A 502 -8.69 0.61 -14.20
C PHE A 502 -8.72 -0.93 -14.08
N THR A 503 -7.74 -1.51 -13.41
CA THR A 503 -7.62 -2.94 -13.11
C THR A 503 -8.70 -3.48 -12.17
N GLY A 504 -9.60 -2.61 -11.68
CA GLY A 504 -10.69 -2.93 -10.76
C GLY A 504 -10.42 -2.54 -9.32
N THR A 505 -9.26 -2.01 -9.03
CA THR A 505 -8.84 -1.59 -7.69
C THR A 505 -9.63 -0.37 -7.19
N TYR A 506 -9.75 -0.25 -5.86
CA TYR A 506 -10.48 0.82 -5.19
C TYR A 506 -9.92 1.06 -3.79
N ALA A 507 -9.75 2.31 -3.43
CA ALA A 507 -9.33 2.72 -2.10
C ALA A 507 -10.12 3.96 -1.68
N TRP A 508 -10.78 3.89 -0.53
CA TRP A 508 -11.66 4.94 -0.06
C TRP A 508 -11.56 5.13 1.44
N VAL A 509 -11.63 6.38 1.89
CA VAL A 509 -11.70 6.75 3.30
C VAL A 509 -12.92 7.61 3.58
N ASP A 510 -13.53 7.40 4.74
CA ASP A 510 -14.60 8.25 5.24
C ASP A 510 -14.24 8.79 6.63
N PRO A 511 -13.88 10.08 6.74
CA PRO A 511 -13.55 10.70 8.02
C PRO A 511 -14.70 10.71 9.02
N THR A 512 -15.95 10.77 8.58
CA THR A 512 -17.14 10.81 9.44
C THR A 512 -17.31 9.50 10.21
N ASP A 513 -17.18 8.37 9.52
CA ASP A 513 -17.32 7.05 10.12
C ASP A 513 -15.97 6.42 10.54
N SER A 514 -14.86 7.18 10.37
CA SER A 514 -13.49 6.71 10.64
C SER A 514 -13.17 5.40 9.91
N LEU A 515 -13.58 5.32 8.63
CA LEU A 515 -13.58 4.09 7.83
C LEU A 515 -12.51 4.14 6.73
N VAL A 516 -11.84 3.00 6.52
CA VAL A 516 -11.00 2.72 5.35
C VAL A 516 -11.54 1.47 4.66
N TYR A 517 -11.74 1.56 3.34
CA TYR A 517 -12.14 0.44 2.50
C TYR A 517 -11.18 0.29 1.33
N ILE A 518 -10.56 -0.88 1.22
CA ILE A 518 -9.66 -1.28 0.14
C ILE A 518 -10.23 -2.49 -0.58
N PHE A 519 -10.25 -2.43 -1.90
CA PHE A 519 -10.62 -3.52 -2.78
C PHE A 519 -9.58 -3.63 -3.89
N LEU A 520 -8.88 -4.75 -3.98
CA LEU A 520 -7.93 -5.05 -5.05
C LEU A 520 -8.44 -6.21 -5.89
N SER A 521 -8.34 -6.09 -7.20
CA SER A 521 -8.71 -7.12 -8.17
C SER A 521 -7.92 -6.98 -9.46
N ASN A 522 -7.96 -8.01 -10.28
CA ASN A 522 -7.42 -8.03 -11.63
C ASN A 522 -8.53 -8.30 -12.67
N ARG A 523 -9.62 -7.48 -12.61
CA ARG A 523 -10.77 -7.65 -13.52
C ARG A 523 -10.38 -7.64 -15.00
N THR A 524 -9.27 -7.01 -15.32
CA THR A 524 -8.74 -6.91 -16.69
C THR A 524 -8.16 -8.23 -17.20
N TYR A 525 -7.99 -9.23 -16.34
CA TYR A 525 -7.54 -10.56 -16.78
C TYR A 525 -8.72 -11.44 -17.20
N PRO A 526 -8.68 -12.12 -18.36
CA PRO A 526 -7.59 -12.08 -19.35
C PRO A 526 -7.67 -10.89 -20.31
N THR A 527 -8.75 -10.08 -20.29
CA THR A 527 -8.94 -8.95 -21.20
C THR A 527 -9.51 -7.74 -20.51
N MET A 528 -8.98 -6.55 -20.83
CA MET A 528 -9.48 -5.26 -20.31
C MET A 528 -10.92 -4.94 -20.75
N LEU A 529 -11.45 -5.63 -21.75
CA LEU A 529 -12.83 -5.47 -22.22
C LEU A 529 -13.86 -5.99 -21.21
N ASN A 530 -13.44 -6.79 -20.21
CA ASN A 530 -14.30 -7.24 -19.14
C ASN A 530 -14.76 -6.07 -18.27
N ARG A 531 -16.06 -5.75 -18.32
CA ARG A 531 -16.68 -4.67 -17.53
C ARG A 531 -17.63 -5.17 -16.44
N LYS A 532 -17.76 -6.48 -16.24
CA LYS A 532 -18.72 -7.07 -15.28
C LYS A 532 -18.55 -6.50 -13.88
N LEU A 533 -17.34 -6.39 -13.36
CA LEU A 533 -17.07 -5.84 -12.03
C LEU A 533 -17.70 -4.45 -11.84
N ILE A 534 -17.72 -3.64 -12.91
CA ILE A 534 -18.26 -2.29 -12.90
C ILE A 534 -19.78 -2.31 -13.09
N SER A 535 -20.28 -3.07 -14.09
CA SER A 535 -21.73 -3.13 -14.41
C SER A 535 -22.55 -3.82 -13.32
N GLU A 536 -21.95 -4.79 -12.61
CA GLU A 536 -22.58 -5.47 -11.46
C GLU A 536 -22.45 -4.65 -10.16
N GLY A 537 -21.70 -3.55 -10.16
CA GLY A 537 -21.54 -2.68 -9.00
C GLY A 537 -20.85 -3.35 -7.80
N THR A 538 -20.04 -4.40 -8.00
CA THR A 538 -19.47 -5.22 -6.92
C THR A 538 -18.86 -4.39 -5.80
N ARG A 539 -18.08 -3.35 -6.14
CA ARG A 539 -17.38 -2.49 -5.16
C ARG A 539 -18.34 -1.64 -4.35
N THR A 540 -19.40 -1.13 -4.99
CA THR A 540 -20.41 -0.29 -4.33
C THR A 540 -21.37 -1.11 -3.49
N VAL A 541 -21.75 -2.31 -3.92
CA VAL A 541 -22.54 -3.27 -3.12
C VAL A 541 -21.76 -3.69 -1.86
N ILE A 542 -20.46 -3.98 -1.97
CA ILE A 542 -19.64 -4.26 -0.79
C ILE A 542 -19.56 -3.03 0.12
N GLN A 543 -19.42 -1.83 -0.43
CA GLN A 543 -19.41 -0.60 0.35
C GLN A 543 -20.73 -0.39 1.10
N GLU A 544 -21.88 -0.66 0.49
CA GLU A 544 -23.19 -0.61 1.13
C GLU A 544 -23.28 -1.57 2.32
N ILE A 545 -22.84 -2.83 2.16
CA ILE A 545 -22.79 -3.82 3.25
C ILE A 545 -21.89 -3.33 4.40
N ILE A 546 -20.78 -2.67 4.10
CA ILE A 546 -19.90 -2.08 5.12
C ILE A 546 -20.67 -1.06 5.96
N TYR A 547 -21.39 -0.14 5.33
CA TYR A 547 -22.18 0.87 6.05
C TYR A 547 -23.39 0.29 6.77
N GLU A 548 -24.07 -0.72 6.21
CA GLU A 548 -25.13 -1.48 6.89
C GLU A 548 -24.61 -2.20 8.16
N SER A 549 -23.34 -2.57 8.20
CA SER A 549 -22.76 -3.26 9.33
C SER A 549 -22.42 -2.34 10.51
N ILE A 550 -22.49 -1.01 10.33
CA ILE A 550 -22.23 -0.04 11.39
C ILE A 550 -23.43 -0.02 12.35
N GLU A 551 -23.20 -0.37 13.59
CA GLU A 551 -24.17 -0.27 14.67
C GLU A 551 -24.20 1.20 15.12
N ARG A 552 -25.33 1.86 14.86
CA ARG A 552 -25.60 3.27 15.19
C ARG A 552 -26.37 3.39 16.49
#